data_d82fdb539a8c0b18987b861c527d1283
#
_entry.id   d82fdb539a8c0b18987b861c527d1283
#
_cell.length_a   1.000
_cell.length_b   1.000
_cell.length_c   1.000
_cell.angle_alpha   90.00
_cell.angle_beta   90.00
_cell.angle_gamma   90.00
#
_symmetry.space_group_name_H-M   'P 1'
#
loop_
_entity.id
_entity.type
_entity.pdbx_description
1 polymer ?
#
loop_
_entity_poly.entity_id
_entity_poly.type
_entity_poly.pdbx_seq_one_letter_code
_entity_poly.pdbx_strand_id
1 'polypeptide(L)'
;MSATYGIKRGLEPKNVLPTSAWKLDNGRNIFPDELRVSIKRIHLEGTGFKQICTESNDDEKKIKQNIIDMVIRRGKLHNPVTDTGGLVMGMVEEIGAEYDNREGLKTGDLIICNASAASIPLYIEEITGVNKAFNQLEAKGYAIIHSLIPIVKAPKDVPVDMLMFTFDQSGTLYRLH
;
A
#
# COMPACT_ATOMS: atom_id res chain seq x y z
N MET A 1 24.01 10.00 -1.24
CA MET A 1 24.01 8.58 -0.73
C MET A 1 23.23 7.70 -1.70
N SER A 2 23.60 6.44 -1.85
CA SER A 2 22.93 5.53 -2.79
C SER A 2 21.53 5.21 -2.24
N ALA A 3 20.49 5.48 -3.03
CA ALA A 3 19.12 5.11 -2.70
C ALA A 3 19.03 3.58 -2.52
N THR A 4 18.45 3.14 -1.41
CA THR A 4 18.48 1.73 -1.01
C THR A 4 17.34 0.90 -1.62
N TYR A 5 16.46 1.47 -2.44
CA TYR A 5 15.30 0.79 -3.05
C TYR A 5 14.43 0.01 -2.05
N GLY A 6 14.44 0.42 -0.77
CA GLY A 6 13.71 -0.29 0.29
C GLY A 6 14.29 -1.65 0.69
N ILE A 7 15.49 -2.04 0.21
CA ILE A 7 16.13 -3.34 0.46
C ILE A 7 16.30 -3.61 1.97
N LYS A 8 16.53 -2.58 2.77
CA LYS A 8 16.67 -2.69 4.23
C LYS A 8 15.42 -3.25 4.92
N ARG A 9 14.28 -3.15 4.27
CA ARG A 9 13.00 -3.67 4.78
C ARG A 9 12.77 -5.17 4.52
N GLY A 10 13.55 -5.79 3.63
CA GLY A 10 13.48 -7.23 3.37
C GLY A 10 13.94 -8.04 4.58
N LEU A 11 13.08 -8.91 5.09
CA LEU A 11 13.37 -9.84 6.19
C LEU A 11 13.57 -11.28 5.72
N GLU A 12 12.80 -11.73 4.74
CA GLU A 12 12.77 -13.10 4.25
C GLU A 12 12.67 -13.12 2.71
N PRO A 13 13.79 -13.35 1.99
CA PRO A 13 15.14 -13.24 2.46
C PRO A 13 15.57 -11.79 2.76
N LYS A 14 16.64 -11.62 3.51
CA LYS A 14 17.21 -10.30 3.80
C LYS A 14 17.89 -9.70 2.56
N ASN A 15 17.93 -8.37 2.51
CA ASN A 15 18.68 -7.61 1.50
C ASN A 15 18.23 -7.86 0.05
N VAL A 16 16.95 -8.17 -0.15
CA VAL A 16 16.33 -8.22 -1.48
C VAL A 16 15.33 -7.08 -1.64
N LEU A 17 14.92 -6.81 -2.87
CA LEU A 17 13.88 -5.83 -3.15
C LEU A 17 12.57 -6.19 -2.42
N PRO A 18 11.80 -5.21 -1.93
CA PRO A 18 10.54 -5.46 -1.23
C PRO A 18 9.54 -6.33 -2.01
N THR A 19 9.53 -6.22 -3.33
CA THR A 19 8.71 -7.08 -4.20
C THR A 19 9.08 -8.55 -4.07
N SER A 20 10.38 -8.87 -4.02
CA SER A 20 10.90 -10.23 -3.97
C SER A 20 10.94 -10.82 -2.57
N ALA A 21 10.90 -10.00 -1.53
CA ALA A 21 10.88 -10.48 -0.16
C ALA A 21 9.53 -11.13 0.17
N TRP A 22 9.54 -12.30 0.79
CA TRP A 22 8.34 -12.91 1.36
C TRP A 22 7.78 -12.05 2.49
N LYS A 23 8.66 -11.52 3.35
CA LYS A 23 8.29 -10.71 4.50
C LYS A 23 9.08 -9.41 4.56
N LEU A 24 8.38 -8.32 4.90
CA LEU A 24 8.98 -7.01 5.12
C LEU A 24 8.96 -6.64 6.60
N ASP A 25 9.96 -5.87 7.02
CA ASP A 25 9.92 -5.12 8.26
C ASP A 25 8.94 -3.95 8.09
N ASN A 26 7.81 -4.04 8.76
CA ASN A 26 6.79 -3.00 8.81
C ASN A 26 6.78 -2.25 10.15
N GLY A 27 7.89 -2.26 10.89
CA GLY A 27 8.05 -1.44 12.09
C GLY A 27 7.82 0.03 11.81
N ARG A 28 7.20 0.74 12.78
CA ARG A 28 6.70 2.11 12.61
C ARG A 28 7.78 3.16 12.31
N ASN A 29 9.00 2.94 12.80
CA ASN A 29 10.11 3.86 12.60
C ASN A 29 10.55 3.88 11.15
N ILE A 30 10.75 5.07 10.58
CA ILE A 30 11.21 5.24 9.20
C ILE A 30 12.73 5.38 9.13
N PHE A 31 13.30 4.94 8.01
CA PHE A 31 14.68 5.29 7.65
C PHE A 31 14.73 6.72 7.07
N PRO A 32 15.91 7.36 7.04
CA PRO A 32 16.03 8.75 6.56
C PRO A 32 15.51 8.99 5.14
N ASP A 33 15.53 7.98 4.26
CA ASP A 33 15.09 8.03 2.87
C ASP A 33 13.63 7.56 2.66
N GLU A 34 12.87 7.46 3.75
CA GLU A 34 11.47 6.99 3.74
C GLU A 34 10.51 8.08 4.21
N LEU A 35 9.25 7.92 3.85
CA LEU A 35 8.13 8.61 4.46
C LEU A 35 7.12 7.60 5.01
N ARG A 36 6.34 8.02 6.03
CA ARG A 36 5.22 7.26 6.56
C ARG A 36 3.92 7.98 6.28
N VAL A 37 2.92 7.22 5.85
CA VAL A 37 1.56 7.70 5.62
C VAL A 37 0.57 6.96 6.52
N SER A 38 -0.39 7.69 7.08
CA SER A 38 -1.59 7.15 7.72
C SER A 38 -2.57 6.71 6.65
N ILE A 39 -2.93 5.44 6.64
CA ILE A 39 -3.82 4.86 5.63
C ILE A 39 -5.22 5.47 5.74
N LYS A 40 -5.82 5.77 4.60
CA LYS A 40 -7.23 6.16 4.45
C LYS A 40 -8.00 5.16 3.61
N ARG A 41 -7.41 4.72 2.51
CA ARG A 41 -7.99 3.74 1.59
C ARG A 41 -6.92 2.78 1.10
N ILE A 42 -7.33 1.55 0.89
CA ILE A 42 -6.57 0.55 0.14
C ILE A 42 -7.48 0.07 -0.98
N HIS A 43 -7.01 0.15 -2.22
CA HIS A 43 -7.65 -0.50 -3.35
C HIS A 43 -6.94 -1.82 -3.60
N LEU A 44 -7.67 -2.93 -3.62
CA LEU A 44 -7.12 -4.24 -3.95
C LEU A 44 -7.29 -4.52 -5.44
N GLU A 45 -6.32 -5.21 -6.00
CA GLU A 45 -6.44 -5.70 -7.37
C GLU A 45 -7.62 -6.70 -7.45
N GLY A 46 -8.41 -6.57 -8.54
CA GLY A 46 -9.72 -7.23 -8.66
C GLY A 46 -9.69 -8.75 -8.54
N THR A 47 -8.69 -9.41 -9.14
CA THR A 47 -8.54 -10.87 -9.09
C THR A 47 -8.25 -11.34 -7.65
N GLY A 48 -7.34 -10.63 -6.97
CA GLY A 48 -6.99 -10.94 -5.58
C GLY A 48 -8.15 -10.70 -4.63
N PHE A 49 -8.87 -9.61 -4.79
CA PHE A 49 -10.03 -9.30 -3.94
C PHE A 49 -11.16 -10.31 -4.14
N LYS A 50 -11.48 -10.66 -5.39
CA LYS A 50 -12.49 -11.68 -5.72
C LYS A 50 -12.14 -13.03 -5.10
N GLN A 51 -10.88 -13.44 -5.14
CA GLN A 51 -10.40 -14.68 -4.53
C GLN A 51 -10.62 -14.64 -3.02
N ILE A 52 -10.26 -13.56 -2.33
CA ILE A 52 -10.47 -13.40 -0.88
C ILE A 52 -11.96 -13.44 -0.54
N CYS A 53 -12.81 -12.77 -1.30
CA CYS A 53 -14.26 -12.80 -1.09
C CYS A 53 -14.81 -14.23 -1.22
N THR A 54 -14.40 -14.97 -2.24
CA THR A 54 -14.83 -16.35 -2.49
C THR A 54 -14.42 -17.27 -1.33
N GLU A 55 -13.17 -17.24 -0.89
CA GLU A 55 -12.68 -18.02 0.24
C GLU A 55 -13.37 -17.68 1.57
N SER A 56 -13.79 -16.43 1.69
CA SER A 56 -14.51 -15.94 2.86
C SER A 56 -16.02 -16.21 2.82
N ASN A 57 -16.55 -16.85 1.76
CA ASN A 57 -17.98 -16.98 1.48
C ASN A 57 -18.72 -15.64 1.53
N ASP A 58 -18.10 -14.59 1.03
CA ASP A 58 -18.58 -13.19 1.06
C ASP A 58 -18.88 -12.62 2.47
N ASP A 59 -18.46 -13.29 3.53
CA ASP A 59 -18.56 -12.81 4.91
C ASP A 59 -17.55 -11.67 5.15
N GLU A 60 -18.07 -10.47 5.39
CA GLU A 60 -17.23 -9.26 5.56
C GLU A 60 -16.24 -9.38 6.71
N LYS A 61 -16.63 -10.03 7.82
CA LYS A 61 -15.72 -10.22 8.96
C LYS A 61 -14.55 -11.12 8.59
N LYS A 62 -14.81 -12.19 7.84
CA LYS A 62 -13.78 -13.11 7.36
C LYS A 62 -12.88 -12.44 6.31
N ILE A 63 -13.45 -11.62 5.40
CA ILE A 63 -12.69 -10.83 4.43
C ILE A 63 -11.69 -9.93 5.17
N LYS A 64 -12.16 -9.16 6.13
CA LYS A 64 -11.32 -8.28 6.95
C LYS A 64 -10.22 -9.06 7.66
N GLN A 65 -10.55 -10.16 8.31
CA GLN A 65 -9.59 -10.99 9.04
C GLN A 65 -8.53 -11.58 8.11
N ASN A 66 -8.91 -12.14 6.97
CA ASN A 66 -7.98 -12.71 6.00
C ASN A 66 -6.97 -11.68 5.50
N ILE A 67 -7.41 -10.45 5.26
CA ILE A 67 -6.53 -9.37 4.82
C ILE A 67 -5.57 -8.94 5.94
N ILE A 68 -6.07 -8.77 7.16
CA ILE A 68 -5.24 -8.43 8.32
C ILE A 68 -4.20 -9.52 8.58
N ASP A 69 -4.59 -10.79 8.57
CA ASP A 69 -3.69 -11.93 8.79
C ASP A 69 -2.59 -12.01 7.72
N MET A 70 -2.94 -11.69 6.47
CA MET A 70 -1.98 -11.62 5.37
C MET A 70 -0.92 -10.54 5.64
N VAL A 71 -1.35 -9.34 6.04
CA VAL A 71 -0.44 -8.24 6.36
C VAL A 71 0.41 -8.53 7.60
N ILE A 72 -0.17 -9.12 8.65
CA ILE A 72 0.58 -9.51 9.86
C ILE A 72 1.70 -10.51 9.51
N ARG A 73 1.39 -11.53 8.70
CA ARG A 73 2.36 -12.56 8.32
C ARG A 73 3.48 -12.02 7.45
N ARG A 74 3.18 -11.08 6.56
CA ARG A 74 4.09 -10.66 5.50
C ARG A 74 4.68 -9.26 5.67
N GLY A 75 4.14 -8.44 6.57
CA GLY A 75 4.52 -7.04 6.69
C GLY A 75 4.17 -6.19 5.46
N LYS A 76 3.36 -6.72 4.54
CA LYS A 76 2.91 -6.12 3.28
C LYS A 76 1.59 -6.75 2.84
N LEU A 77 0.83 -6.06 1.99
CA LEU A 77 -0.37 -6.62 1.38
C LEU A 77 -0.03 -7.29 0.06
N HIS A 78 0.19 -8.59 0.11
CA HIS A 78 0.47 -9.41 -1.06
C HIS A 78 -0.27 -10.74 -0.96
N ASN A 79 -1.25 -10.95 -1.85
CA ASN A 79 -1.98 -12.20 -1.95
C ASN A 79 -1.12 -13.25 -2.68
N PRO A 80 -0.67 -14.31 -1.99
CA PRO A 80 0.23 -15.29 -2.59
C PRO A 80 -0.47 -16.23 -3.59
N VAL A 81 -1.81 -16.29 -3.56
CA VAL A 81 -2.60 -17.15 -4.48
C VAL A 81 -2.69 -16.53 -5.87
N THR A 82 -2.87 -15.22 -5.92
CA THR A 82 -3.05 -14.48 -7.18
C THR A 82 -1.83 -13.65 -7.58
N ASP A 83 -0.81 -13.60 -6.72
CA ASP A 83 0.38 -12.75 -6.86
C ASP A 83 0.05 -11.26 -7.00
N THR A 84 -0.98 -10.80 -6.29
CA THR A 84 -1.50 -9.44 -6.38
C THR A 84 -1.37 -8.66 -5.09
N GLY A 85 -1.42 -7.35 -5.20
CA GLY A 85 -1.46 -6.41 -4.08
C GLY A 85 -2.60 -5.41 -4.23
N GLY A 86 -2.25 -4.15 -4.33
CA GLY A 86 -3.21 -3.06 -4.48
C GLY A 86 -2.51 -1.72 -4.41
N LEU A 87 -3.28 -0.66 -4.27
CA LEU A 87 -2.78 0.71 -4.10
C LEU A 87 -3.14 1.24 -2.72
N VAL A 88 -2.28 2.07 -2.17
CA VAL A 88 -2.50 2.72 -0.88
C VAL A 88 -2.68 4.23 -1.07
N MET A 89 -3.72 4.77 -0.48
CA MET A 89 -3.93 6.20 -0.29
C MET A 89 -3.86 6.54 1.19
N GLY A 90 -3.15 7.61 1.53
CA GLY A 90 -3.03 8.03 2.92
C GLY A 90 -2.52 9.45 3.08
N MET A 91 -2.54 9.92 4.31
CA MET A 91 -2.03 11.24 4.68
C MET A 91 -0.58 11.12 5.15
N VAL A 92 0.29 11.98 4.66
CA VAL A 92 1.68 12.06 5.10
C VAL A 92 1.75 12.37 6.59
N GLU A 93 2.36 11.48 7.38
CA GLU A 93 2.58 11.66 8.83
C GLU A 93 4.00 12.14 9.13
N GLU A 94 4.98 11.55 8.46
CA GLU A 94 6.39 11.81 8.73
C GLU A 94 7.20 11.68 7.45
N ILE A 95 8.19 12.54 7.27
CA ILE A 95 9.09 12.55 6.11
C ILE A 95 10.52 12.46 6.64
N GLY A 96 11.27 11.47 6.19
CA GLY A 96 12.67 11.30 6.56
C GLY A 96 13.57 12.42 6.03
N ALA A 97 14.64 12.71 6.76
CA ALA A 97 15.51 13.85 6.48
C ALA A 97 16.25 13.76 5.13
N GLU A 98 16.39 12.57 4.56
CA GLU A 98 17.03 12.31 3.27
C GLU A 98 16.01 11.87 2.19
N TYR A 99 14.71 11.99 2.48
CA TYR A 99 13.68 11.67 1.50
C TYR A 99 13.74 12.64 0.31
N ASP A 100 13.80 12.09 -0.91
CA ASP A 100 13.82 12.89 -2.15
C ASP A 100 12.41 13.49 -2.42
N ASN A 101 12.14 14.60 -1.78
CA ASN A 101 10.83 15.25 -1.76
C ASN A 101 10.60 16.16 -2.99
N ARG A 102 10.66 15.59 -4.19
CA ARG A 102 10.46 16.31 -5.46
C ARG A 102 9.06 16.91 -5.58
N GLU A 103 8.07 16.26 -4.99
CA GLU A 103 6.67 16.68 -5.01
C GLU A 103 6.36 17.80 -3.99
N GLY A 104 7.33 18.22 -3.19
CA GLY A 104 7.14 19.23 -2.17
C GLY A 104 6.11 18.84 -1.11
N LEU A 105 6.10 17.56 -0.71
CA LEU A 105 5.18 17.03 0.27
C LEU A 105 5.37 17.66 1.64
N LYS A 106 4.26 17.77 2.35
CA LYS A 106 4.20 18.20 3.74
C LYS A 106 3.36 17.22 4.54
N THR A 107 3.61 17.15 5.84
CA THR A 107 2.72 16.46 6.78
C THR A 107 1.29 16.97 6.62
N GLY A 108 0.33 16.04 6.53
CA GLY A 108 -1.08 16.32 6.26
C GLY A 108 -1.47 16.33 4.77
N ASP A 109 -0.53 16.23 3.84
CA ASP A 109 -0.87 16.05 2.42
C ASP A 109 -1.47 14.65 2.18
N LEU A 110 -2.54 14.60 1.40
CA LEU A 110 -3.14 13.34 0.93
C LEU A 110 -2.40 12.88 -0.32
N ILE A 111 -1.92 11.64 -0.31
CA ILE A 111 -1.17 11.05 -1.43
C ILE A 111 -1.72 9.69 -1.85
N ILE A 112 -1.47 9.33 -3.09
CA ILE A 112 -1.60 7.98 -3.62
C ILE A 112 -0.20 7.44 -3.88
N CYS A 113 0.10 6.28 -3.32
CA CYS A 113 1.31 5.54 -3.61
C CYS A 113 1.12 4.80 -4.94
N ASN A 114 1.91 5.15 -5.95
CA ASN A 114 1.85 4.50 -7.28
C ASN A 114 2.76 3.26 -7.35
N ALA A 115 2.86 2.53 -6.25
CA ALA A 115 3.49 1.22 -6.19
C ALA A 115 2.52 0.22 -5.56
N SER A 116 2.66 -1.04 -5.95
CA SER A 116 1.85 -2.10 -5.37
C SER A 116 2.06 -2.19 -3.85
N ALA A 117 0.98 -2.34 -3.11
CA ALA A 117 1.01 -2.65 -1.68
C ALA A 117 1.76 -3.96 -1.35
N ALA A 118 2.05 -4.77 -2.38
CA ALA A 118 2.94 -5.93 -2.30
C ALA A 118 4.42 -5.57 -2.24
N SER A 119 4.78 -4.30 -2.48
CA SER A 119 6.17 -3.82 -2.51
C SER A 119 6.51 -2.77 -1.46
N ILE A 120 5.59 -2.48 -0.56
CA ILE A 120 5.79 -1.51 0.53
C ILE A 120 5.48 -2.13 1.89
N PRO A 121 6.21 -1.76 2.95
CA PRO A 121 5.84 -2.11 4.31
C PRO A 121 4.46 -1.54 4.67
N LEU A 122 3.60 -2.40 5.20
CA LEU A 122 2.23 -2.07 5.54
C LEU A 122 1.85 -2.64 6.90
N TYR A 123 1.17 -1.85 7.71
CA TYR A 123 0.54 -2.26 8.95
C TYR A 123 -0.92 -1.84 8.94
N ILE A 124 -1.81 -2.78 9.18
CA ILE A 124 -3.26 -2.53 9.34
C ILE A 124 -3.63 -2.82 10.78
N GLU A 125 -4.11 -1.79 11.48
CA GLU A 125 -4.66 -1.92 12.82
C GLU A 125 -6.10 -2.39 12.78
N GLU A 126 -6.91 -1.81 11.88
CA GLU A 126 -8.33 -2.07 11.74
C GLU A 126 -8.79 -1.83 10.30
N ILE A 127 -9.68 -2.67 9.79
CA ILE A 127 -10.45 -2.42 8.58
C ILE A 127 -11.87 -2.01 9.00
N THR A 128 -12.20 -0.73 8.82
CA THR A 128 -13.48 -0.15 9.24
C THR A 128 -14.58 -0.37 8.22
N GLY A 129 -14.25 -0.46 6.93
CA GLY A 129 -15.23 -0.66 5.86
C GLY A 129 -14.69 -1.48 4.70
N VAL A 130 -15.59 -2.19 4.01
CA VAL A 130 -15.31 -2.93 2.77
C VAL A 130 -16.28 -2.47 1.70
N ASN A 131 -15.77 -1.86 0.63
CA ASN A 131 -16.54 -1.50 -0.55
C ASN A 131 -16.27 -2.52 -1.67
N LYS A 132 -17.15 -3.51 -1.78
CA LYS A 132 -17.01 -4.59 -2.78
C LYS A 132 -17.19 -4.08 -4.21
N ALA A 133 -17.95 -3.01 -4.44
CA ALA A 133 -18.21 -2.47 -5.77
C ALA A 133 -16.94 -1.87 -6.40
N PHE A 134 -16.04 -1.35 -5.57
CA PHE A 134 -14.79 -0.71 -6.01
C PHE A 134 -13.53 -1.43 -5.54
N ASN A 135 -13.64 -2.61 -4.96
CA ASN A 135 -12.52 -3.37 -4.38
C ASN A 135 -11.71 -2.55 -3.38
N GLN A 136 -12.37 -1.77 -2.54
CA GLN A 136 -11.71 -0.83 -1.64
C GLN A 136 -11.99 -1.14 -0.18
N LEU A 137 -10.99 -0.83 0.64
CA LEU A 137 -11.06 -0.92 2.09
C LEU A 137 -10.87 0.46 2.70
N GLU A 138 -11.67 0.77 3.71
CA GLU A 138 -11.35 1.80 4.70
C GLU A 138 -10.53 1.14 5.81
N ALA A 139 -9.36 1.68 6.10
CA ALA A 139 -8.48 1.06 7.07
C ALA A 139 -7.76 2.11 7.93
N LYS A 140 -7.46 1.74 9.17
CA LYS A 140 -6.53 2.43 10.06
C LYS A 140 -5.22 1.66 10.06
N GLY A 141 -4.12 2.38 10.05
CA GLY A 141 -2.78 1.83 10.02
C GLY A 141 -1.83 2.77 9.30
N TYR A 142 -0.70 2.26 8.87
CA TYR A 142 0.29 3.05 8.15
C TYR A 142 0.98 2.23 7.05
N ALA A 143 1.51 2.95 6.08
CA ALA A 143 2.42 2.44 5.07
C ALA A 143 3.73 3.22 5.09
N ILE A 144 4.83 2.56 4.72
CA ILE A 144 6.16 3.17 4.61
C ILE A 144 6.60 3.15 3.16
N ILE A 145 6.99 4.30 2.66
CA ILE A 145 7.28 4.52 1.25
C ILE A 145 8.69 5.08 1.14
N HIS A 146 9.59 4.40 0.42
CA HIS A 146 10.92 4.93 0.15
C HIS A 146 10.93 5.94 -1.01
N SER A 147 11.90 6.84 -1.05
CA SER A 147 11.94 8.00 -1.94
C SER A 147 11.93 7.69 -3.44
N LEU A 148 12.21 6.46 -3.85
CA LEU A 148 12.17 6.05 -5.26
C LEU A 148 10.81 5.54 -5.72
N ILE A 149 9.86 5.38 -4.80
CA ILE A 149 8.49 5.01 -5.17
C ILE A 149 7.76 6.25 -5.67
N PRO A 150 7.20 6.22 -6.89
CA PRO A 150 6.38 7.31 -7.38
C PRO A 150 5.14 7.50 -6.51
N ILE A 151 4.89 8.74 -6.16
CA ILE A 151 3.68 9.13 -5.45
C ILE A 151 2.99 10.27 -6.19
N VAL A 152 1.69 10.39 -5.97
CA VAL A 152 0.89 11.49 -6.53
C VAL A 152 0.17 12.18 -5.39
N LYS A 153 0.32 13.50 -5.31
CA LYS A 153 -0.48 14.31 -4.39
C LYS A 153 -1.93 14.33 -4.88
N ALA A 154 -2.85 13.89 -4.03
CA ALA A 154 -4.26 13.81 -4.40
C ALA A 154 -4.85 15.23 -4.59
N PRO A 155 -5.58 15.48 -5.68
CA PRO A 155 -6.34 16.72 -5.84
C PRO A 155 -7.39 16.85 -4.73
N LYS A 156 -7.56 18.10 -4.23
CA LYS A 156 -8.46 18.35 -3.08
C LYS A 156 -9.95 18.20 -3.42
N ASP A 157 -10.30 18.35 -4.71
CA ASP A 157 -11.68 18.47 -5.16
C ASP A 157 -12.23 17.21 -5.85
N VAL A 158 -11.50 16.09 -5.79
CA VAL A 158 -11.91 14.82 -6.40
C VAL A 158 -12.32 13.83 -5.32
N PRO A 159 -13.48 13.16 -5.45
CA PRO A 159 -13.88 12.11 -4.54
C PRO A 159 -12.84 11.00 -4.47
N VAL A 160 -12.43 10.65 -3.26
CA VAL A 160 -11.34 9.69 -2.98
C VAL A 160 -11.56 8.34 -3.66
N ASP A 161 -12.79 7.83 -3.65
CA ASP A 161 -13.14 6.53 -4.21
C ASP A 161 -12.98 6.50 -5.74
N MET A 162 -13.37 7.59 -6.41
CA MET A 162 -13.19 7.74 -7.86
C MET A 162 -11.72 7.87 -8.24
N LEU A 163 -10.95 8.59 -7.43
CA LEU A 163 -9.53 8.80 -7.68
C LEU A 163 -8.75 7.48 -7.63
N MET A 164 -9.00 6.66 -6.61
CA MET A 164 -8.37 5.34 -6.46
C MET A 164 -8.70 4.41 -7.63
N PHE A 165 -9.95 4.36 -8.04
CA PHE A 165 -10.39 3.54 -9.17
C PHE A 165 -9.73 3.97 -10.48
N THR A 166 -9.65 5.27 -10.74
CA THR A 166 -9.01 5.82 -11.95
C THR A 166 -7.51 5.49 -12.00
N PHE A 167 -6.82 5.55 -10.87
CA PHE A 167 -5.40 5.21 -10.80
C PHE A 167 -5.13 3.73 -11.08
N ASP A 168 -5.96 2.83 -10.59
CA ASP A 168 -5.82 1.40 -10.88
C ASP A 168 -6.02 1.10 -12.36
N GLN A 169 -7.03 1.67 -12.98
CA GLN A 169 -7.31 1.50 -14.41
C GLN A 169 -6.20 2.10 -15.29
N SER A 170 -5.68 3.29 -14.95
CA SER A 170 -4.59 3.90 -15.71
C SER A 170 -3.27 3.12 -15.55
N GLY A 171 -2.97 2.58 -14.38
CA GLY A 171 -1.81 1.71 -14.15
C GLY A 171 -1.85 0.44 -15.01
N THR A 172 -3.01 -0.10 -15.29
CA THR A 172 -3.20 -1.24 -16.21
C THR A 172 -2.91 -0.83 -17.66
N LEU A 173 -3.33 0.34 -18.09
CA LEU A 173 -3.07 0.87 -19.44
C LEU A 173 -1.57 1.11 -19.71
N TYR A 174 -0.82 1.61 -18.73
CA TYR A 174 0.63 1.81 -18.85
C TYR A 174 1.44 0.50 -18.93
N ARG A 175 0.89 -0.62 -18.46
CA ARG A 175 1.55 -1.95 -18.56
C ARG A 175 1.35 -2.63 -19.91
N LEU A 176 0.47 -2.12 -20.75
CA LEU A 176 0.17 -2.67 -22.10
C LEU A 176 0.97 -1.99 -23.21
N HIS A 177 1.84 -1.05 -22.89
CA HIS A 177 2.79 -0.39 -23.79
C HIS A 177 4.21 -0.56 -23.26
#